data_7d2ed98496c59de8847ed1a11c877b09
#
_entry.id   7d2ed98496c59de8847ed1a11c877b09
#
_cell.length_a   1.000
_cell.length_b   1.000
_cell.length_c   1.000
_cell.angle_alpha   90.00
_cell.angle_beta   90.00
_cell.angle_gamma   90.00
#
_symmetry.space_group_name_H-M   'P 1'
#
loop_
_entity.id
_entity.type
_entity.pdbx_description
1 polymer ?
#
loop_
_entity_poly.entity_id
_entity_poly.type
_entity_poly.pdbx_seq_one_letter_code
_entity_poly.pdbx_strand_id
1 'polypeptide(L)'
;LSPAAAIAVSNVFAPTERDKQTRIGVSEIGDDCERCIADKLLGIPHYTENTGTPLAPFLGTAFHAFAESRTKNEPNVLVEQRVEVCDLEDYGRISGSVDRFDIAAATALDWKLLSRKKISVFRKSIKWDNALPRFANTAAGSQFRKYYIQIMLYGYGLTQLGHEVAHCSIVALPRDCSVEVVPDSICEFSFPWRQDVALAAIERLKNIWKRARSHDGRVDSIKSSPLCWYCSHEHHTEAFKNYNMNG
;
A
#
# COMPACT_ATOMS: atom_id res chain seq x y z
N LEU A 1 19.50 -17.23 22.25
CA LEU A 1 19.11 -16.08 23.07
C LEU A 1 18.95 -16.55 24.52
N SER A 2 19.35 -15.71 25.50
CA SER A 2 18.96 -15.92 26.90
C SER A 2 17.43 -15.83 27.05
N PRO A 3 16.80 -16.44 28.08
CA PRO A 3 15.36 -16.33 28.29
C PRO A 3 14.88 -14.86 28.36
N ALA A 4 15.65 -14.00 29.02
CA ALA A 4 15.31 -12.56 29.11
C ALA A 4 15.37 -11.86 27.74
N ALA A 5 16.36 -12.17 26.91
CA ALA A 5 16.44 -11.61 25.54
C ALA A 5 15.31 -12.17 24.65
N ALA A 6 14.93 -13.43 24.79
CA ALA A 6 13.82 -14.00 24.04
C ALA A 6 12.48 -13.33 24.38
N ILE A 7 12.22 -13.08 25.68
CA ILE A 7 11.03 -12.36 26.15
C ILE A 7 11.03 -10.90 25.62
N ALA A 8 12.16 -10.22 25.74
CA ALA A 8 12.27 -8.84 25.25
C ALA A 8 12.00 -8.72 23.75
N VAL A 9 12.57 -9.63 22.94
CA VAL A 9 12.33 -9.69 21.49
C VAL A 9 10.85 -9.99 21.19
N SER A 10 10.26 -10.97 21.89
CA SER A 10 8.84 -11.29 21.72
C SER A 10 7.93 -10.09 22.03
N ASN A 11 8.22 -9.35 23.09
CA ASN A 11 7.45 -8.16 23.46
C ASN A 11 7.57 -7.02 22.43
N VAL A 12 8.79 -6.80 21.90
CA VAL A 12 9.02 -5.77 20.86
C VAL A 12 8.26 -6.08 19.57
N PHE A 13 8.13 -7.36 19.22
CA PHE A 13 7.48 -7.81 18.01
C PHE A 13 6.07 -8.35 18.23
N ALA A 14 5.47 -8.12 19.38
CA ALA A 14 4.08 -8.50 19.61
C ALA A 14 3.15 -7.83 18.59
N PRO A 15 2.17 -8.57 18.03
CA PRO A 15 1.23 -8.00 17.07
C PRO A 15 0.49 -6.79 17.64
N THR A 16 0.42 -5.72 16.85
CA THR A 16 -0.34 -4.51 17.18
C THR A 16 -1.76 -4.59 16.63
N GLU A 17 -2.64 -3.68 17.03
CA GLU A 17 -3.98 -3.57 16.44
C GLU A 17 -3.92 -3.29 14.92
N ARG A 18 -2.87 -2.62 14.44
CA ARG A 18 -2.66 -2.40 13.00
C ARG A 18 -2.39 -3.70 12.25
N ASP A 19 -1.69 -4.65 12.85
CA ASP A 19 -1.41 -5.95 12.24
C ASP A 19 -2.65 -6.84 12.17
N LYS A 20 -3.66 -6.55 12.99
CA LYS A 20 -4.98 -7.21 12.99
C LYS A 20 -5.97 -6.58 12.02
N GLN A 21 -5.56 -5.57 11.23
CA GLN A 21 -6.45 -4.90 10.29
C GLN A 21 -6.94 -5.87 9.21
N THR A 22 -8.21 -6.25 9.29
CA THR A 22 -8.89 -7.09 8.29
C THR A 22 -9.48 -6.28 7.14
N ARG A 23 -9.73 -4.98 7.35
CA ARG A 23 -10.32 -4.11 6.33
C ARG A 23 -9.29 -3.67 5.30
N ILE A 24 -9.75 -3.55 4.03
CA ILE A 24 -8.91 -3.04 2.95
C ILE A 24 -8.51 -1.58 3.21
N GLY A 25 -7.24 -1.26 2.99
CA GLY A 25 -6.70 0.11 3.03
C GLY A 25 -6.41 0.66 1.64
N VAL A 26 -6.19 1.98 1.56
CA VAL A 26 -5.86 2.67 0.29
C VAL A 26 -4.64 2.05 -0.41
N SER A 27 -3.64 1.61 0.37
CA SER A 27 -2.42 0.98 -0.15
C SER A 27 -2.65 -0.36 -0.86
N GLU A 28 -3.84 -0.95 -0.74
CA GLU A 28 -4.16 -2.26 -1.32
C GLU A 28 -5.01 -2.15 -2.58
N ILE A 29 -5.69 -1.01 -2.80
CA ILE A 29 -6.58 -0.80 -3.95
C ILE A 29 -5.85 -0.98 -5.28
N GLY A 30 -4.57 -0.59 -5.33
CA GLY A 30 -3.72 -0.70 -6.51
C GLY A 30 -3.18 -2.10 -6.80
N ASP A 31 -3.53 -3.11 -6.02
CA ASP A 31 -3.06 -4.48 -6.25
C ASP A 31 -3.58 -5.04 -7.57
N ASP A 32 -2.72 -5.75 -8.32
CA ASP A 32 -3.07 -6.34 -9.61
C ASP A 32 -3.97 -7.56 -9.48
N CYS A 33 -3.97 -8.20 -8.31
CA CYS A 33 -4.76 -9.38 -8.04
C CYS A 33 -6.15 -9.00 -7.52
N GLU A 34 -7.14 -9.00 -8.40
CA GLU A 34 -8.52 -8.69 -8.04
C GLU A 34 -9.09 -9.70 -7.04
N ARG A 35 -8.65 -10.96 -7.11
CA ARG A 35 -9.05 -12.00 -6.18
C ARG A 35 -8.58 -11.68 -4.74
N CYS A 36 -7.32 -11.30 -4.56
CA CYS A 36 -6.82 -10.90 -3.24
C CYS A 36 -7.53 -9.66 -2.68
N ILE A 37 -7.92 -8.71 -3.54
CA ILE A 37 -8.75 -7.58 -3.14
C ILE A 37 -10.13 -8.05 -2.69
N ALA A 38 -10.76 -8.95 -3.45
CA ALA A 38 -12.07 -9.52 -3.12
C ALA A 38 -12.04 -10.30 -1.80
N ASP A 39 -11.04 -11.16 -1.59
CA ASP A 39 -10.83 -11.88 -0.35
C ASP A 39 -10.81 -10.93 0.84
N LYS A 40 -10.03 -9.84 0.74
CA LYS A 40 -9.91 -8.88 1.81
C LYS A 40 -11.20 -8.09 2.05
N LEU A 41 -11.94 -7.76 0.99
CA LEU A 41 -13.25 -7.11 1.09
C LEU A 41 -14.30 -8.02 1.77
N LEU A 42 -14.22 -9.32 1.55
CA LEU A 42 -15.10 -10.33 2.17
C LEU A 42 -14.62 -10.77 3.56
N GLY A 43 -13.47 -10.26 4.03
CA GLY A 43 -12.88 -10.68 5.30
C GLY A 43 -12.31 -12.11 5.28
N ILE A 44 -12.04 -12.66 4.09
CA ILE A 44 -11.43 -13.98 3.94
C ILE A 44 -9.94 -13.86 4.30
N PRO A 45 -9.47 -14.55 5.34
CA PRO A 45 -8.08 -14.43 5.77
C PRO A 45 -7.14 -15.08 4.76
N HIS A 46 -6.05 -14.38 4.45
CA HIS A 46 -4.93 -15.00 3.74
C HIS A 46 -4.12 -15.84 4.73
N TYR A 47 -4.09 -17.14 4.51
CA TYR A 47 -3.22 -18.00 5.30
C TYR A 47 -1.77 -17.81 4.87
N THR A 48 -0.91 -17.45 5.81
CA THR A 48 0.53 -17.42 5.61
C THR A 48 1.19 -18.36 6.61
N GLU A 49 1.94 -19.32 6.13
CA GLU A 49 2.76 -20.20 7.00
C GLU A 49 3.90 -19.44 7.70
N ASN A 50 4.05 -18.16 7.42
CA ASN A 50 5.12 -17.33 7.94
C ASN A 50 4.79 -16.95 9.39
N THR A 51 5.32 -17.74 10.32
CA THR A 51 5.21 -17.51 11.77
C THR A 51 6.19 -16.45 12.29
N GLY A 52 7.04 -15.89 11.42
CA GLY A 52 8.03 -14.88 11.79
C GLY A 52 7.48 -13.46 11.65
N THR A 53 7.73 -12.61 12.64
CA THR A 53 7.44 -11.17 12.53
C THR A 53 8.37 -10.54 11.49
N PRO A 54 7.85 -10.04 10.38
CA PRO A 54 8.71 -9.49 9.34
C PRO A 54 9.29 -8.14 9.81
N LEU A 55 10.61 -8.10 10.01
CA LEU A 55 11.33 -6.88 10.44
C LEU A 55 11.09 -5.69 9.49
N ALA A 56 10.87 -5.96 8.20
CA ALA A 56 10.69 -4.90 7.21
C ALA A 56 9.45 -4.01 7.41
N PRO A 57 8.25 -4.54 7.67
CA PRO A 57 7.07 -3.74 8.05
C PRO A 57 7.29 -2.99 9.36
N PHE A 58 7.93 -3.61 10.37
CA PHE A 58 8.25 -2.94 11.63
C PHE A 58 9.14 -1.72 11.41
N LEU A 59 10.24 -1.86 10.67
CA LEU A 59 11.13 -0.74 10.33
C LEU A 59 10.39 0.37 9.55
N GLY A 60 9.49 -0.01 8.65
CA GLY A 60 8.65 0.94 7.93
C GLY A 60 7.78 1.75 8.89
N THR A 61 7.05 1.07 9.78
CA THR A 61 6.18 1.74 10.78
C THR A 61 6.98 2.64 11.72
N ALA A 62 8.14 2.18 12.22
CA ALA A 62 9.01 2.97 13.08
C ALA A 62 9.53 4.22 12.36
N PHE A 63 9.88 4.10 11.07
CA PHE A 63 10.32 5.23 10.26
C PHE A 63 9.20 6.27 10.07
N HIS A 64 7.97 5.85 9.76
CA HIS A 64 6.83 6.77 9.61
C HIS A 64 6.56 7.53 10.91
N ALA A 65 6.53 6.85 12.06
CA ALA A 65 6.37 7.51 13.36
C ALA A 65 7.50 8.51 13.66
N PHE A 66 8.73 8.17 13.31
CA PHE A 66 9.87 9.07 13.45
C PHE A 66 9.74 10.29 12.53
N ALA A 67 9.44 10.08 11.24
CA ALA A 67 9.28 11.16 10.28
C ALA A 67 8.15 12.12 10.69
N GLU A 68 7.00 11.58 11.11
CA GLU A 68 5.89 12.36 11.67
C GLU A 68 6.36 13.23 12.84
N SER A 69 7.05 12.64 13.82
CA SER A 69 7.51 13.35 15.02
C SER A 69 8.42 14.54 14.69
N ARG A 70 9.18 14.45 13.60
CA ARG A 70 10.14 15.48 13.17
C ARG A 70 9.51 16.59 12.34
N THR A 71 8.43 16.29 11.62
CA THR A 71 7.88 17.18 10.59
C THR A 71 6.49 17.74 10.93
N LYS A 72 5.80 17.21 11.94
CA LYS A 72 4.43 17.61 12.29
C LYS A 72 4.23 19.08 12.65
N ASN A 73 5.29 19.80 13.00
CA ASN A 73 5.23 21.22 13.35
C ASN A 73 5.78 22.13 12.22
N GLU A 74 6.10 21.58 11.05
CA GLU A 74 6.53 22.39 9.92
C GLU A 74 5.36 23.24 9.39
N PRO A 75 5.57 24.53 9.08
CA PRO A 75 4.52 25.37 8.53
C PRO A 75 4.12 24.92 7.13
N ASN A 76 2.83 25.05 6.79
CA ASN A 76 2.27 24.67 5.49
C ASN A 76 2.47 23.19 5.08
N VAL A 77 2.58 22.32 6.07
CA VAL A 77 2.70 20.88 5.86
C VAL A 77 1.64 20.15 6.67
N LEU A 78 0.95 19.20 6.02
CA LEU A 78 0.11 18.21 6.70
C LEU A 78 0.88 16.89 6.77
N VAL A 79 0.86 16.25 7.93
CA VAL A 79 1.55 14.99 8.20
C VAL A 79 0.56 13.96 8.69
N GLU A 80 0.64 12.72 8.20
CA GLU A 80 -0.32 11.63 8.50
C GLU A 80 -1.78 12.07 8.33
N GLN A 81 -2.02 12.92 7.31
CA GLN A 81 -3.34 13.45 7.03
C GLN A 81 -4.29 12.34 6.61
N ARG A 82 -5.31 12.08 7.42
CA ARG A 82 -6.37 11.13 7.08
C ARG A 82 -7.21 11.64 5.94
N VAL A 83 -7.37 10.81 4.91
CA VAL A 83 -8.21 11.07 3.74
C VAL A 83 -9.13 9.90 3.46
N GLU A 84 -10.34 10.21 2.99
CA GLU A 84 -11.29 9.22 2.49
C GLU A 84 -11.20 9.20 0.96
N VAL A 85 -11.20 8.01 0.36
CA VAL A 85 -11.07 7.88 -1.09
C VAL A 85 -12.34 7.36 -1.75
N CYS A 86 -13.12 6.53 -1.06
CA CYS A 86 -14.44 6.11 -1.53
C CYS A 86 -15.28 5.54 -0.39
N ASP A 87 -16.58 5.46 -0.63
CA ASP A 87 -17.53 4.70 0.16
C ASP A 87 -18.05 3.54 -0.71
N LEU A 88 -17.97 2.32 -0.19
CA LEU A 88 -18.52 1.13 -0.82
C LEU A 88 -19.81 0.75 -0.10
N GLU A 89 -20.88 0.59 -0.88
CA GLU A 89 -22.17 0.14 -0.40
C GLU A 89 -22.05 -1.13 0.46
N ASP A 90 -22.61 -1.13 1.67
CA ASP A 90 -22.59 -2.21 2.67
C ASP A 90 -21.19 -2.57 3.23
N TYR A 91 -20.12 -2.01 2.71
CA TYR A 91 -18.76 -2.17 3.25
C TYR A 91 -18.34 -0.96 4.09
N GLY A 92 -18.72 0.23 3.62
CA GLY A 92 -18.41 1.51 4.24
C GLY A 92 -17.15 2.18 3.66
N ARG A 93 -16.70 3.20 4.37
CA ARG A 93 -15.66 4.12 3.91
C ARG A 93 -14.28 3.49 3.89
N ILE A 94 -13.56 3.73 2.80
CA ILE A 94 -12.14 3.37 2.65
C ILE A 94 -11.31 4.64 2.76
N SER A 95 -10.36 4.60 3.66
CA SER A 95 -9.51 5.74 4.00
C SER A 95 -8.07 5.30 4.23
N GLY A 96 -7.18 6.27 4.22
CA GLY A 96 -5.77 6.07 4.53
C GLY A 96 -5.14 7.37 5.00
N SER A 97 -3.87 7.33 5.42
CA SER A 97 -3.11 8.50 5.82
C SER A 97 -2.10 8.86 4.74
N VAL A 98 -2.08 10.13 4.37
CA VAL A 98 -1.04 10.71 3.51
C VAL A 98 0.15 11.01 4.41
N ASP A 99 1.30 10.45 4.11
CA ASP A 99 2.48 10.59 4.98
C ASP A 99 2.88 12.05 5.15
N ARG A 100 2.89 12.81 4.05
CA ARG A 100 3.18 14.24 4.04
C ARG A 100 2.49 14.92 2.86
N PHE A 101 1.93 16.09 3.08
CA PHE A 101 1.45 16.98 2.03
C PHE A 101 2.02 18.38 2.24
N ASP A 102 2.80 18.86 1.27
CA ASP A 102 3.30 20.21 1.23
C ASP A 102 2.27 21.11 0.53
N ILE A 103 1.63 21.98 1.30
CA ILE A 103 0.54 22.84 0.79
C ILE A 103 1.08 23.86 -0.20
N ALA A 104 2.26 24.45 0.06
CA ALA A 104 2.84 25.47 -0.80
C ALA A 104 3.32 24.90 -2.14
N ALA A 105 3.87 23.69 -2.13
CA ALA A 105 4.29 22.98 -3.33
C ALA A 105 3.14 22.19 -3.99
N ALA A 106 1.96 22.14 -3.37
CA ALA A 106 0.81 21.34 -3.80
C ALA A 106 1.20 19.87 -4.08
N THR A 107 2.07 19.29 -3.23
CA THR A 107 2.70 17.98 -3.46
C THR A 107 2.41 17.00 -2.34
N ALA A 108 1.80 15.87 -2.68
CA ALA A 108 1.62 14.73 -1.77
C ALA A 108 2.85 13.80 -1.85
N LEU A 109 3.34 13.37 -0.69
CA LEU A 109 4.50 12.50 -0.55
C LEU A 109 4.13 11.21 0.19
N ASP A 110 4.70 10.10 -0.27
CA ASP A 110 4.57 8.79 0.35
C ASP A 110 5.98 8.20 0.54
N TRP A 111 6.33 7.87 1.78
CA TRP A 111 7.63 7.34 2.13
C TRP A 111 7.68 5.82 1.93
N LYS A 112 8.74 5.33 1.31
CA LYS A 112 8.99 3.89 1.17
C LYS A 112 10.40 3.53 1.64
N LEU A 113 10.48 2.78 2.74
CA LEU A 113 11.74 2.27 3.26
C LEU A 113 12.08 0.94 2.56
N LEU A 114 13.02 0.95 1.63
CA LEU A 114 13.31 -0.16 0.72
C LEU A 114 14.80 -0.54 0.76
N SER A 115 15.16 -1.74 0.28
CA SER A 115 16.58 -2.04 0.03
C SER A 115 17.07 -1.31 -1.22
N ARG A 116 18.35 -0.98 -1.29
CA ARG A 116 18.98 -0.37 -2.48
C ARG A 116 18.73 -1.20 -3.75
N LYS A 117 18.81 -2.52 -3.61
CA LYS A 117 18.51 -3.45 -4.72
C LYS A 117 17.09 -3.23 -5.25
N LYS A 118 16.11 -3.08 -4.35
CA LYS A 118 14.71 -2.87 -4.72
C LYS A 118 14.49 -1.51 -5.37
N ILE A 119 15.13 -0.45 -4.87
CA ILE A 119 15.09 0.89 -5.49
C ILE A 119 15.66 0.83 -6.91
N SER A 120 16.81 0.16 -7.11
CA SER A 120 17.40 -0.02 -8.44
C SER A 120 16.49 -0.79 -9.40
N VAL A 121 15.81 -1.84 -8.92
CA VAL A 121 14.84 -2.61 -9.73
C VAL A 121 13.64 -1.74 -10.09
N PHE A 122 13.13 -0.94 -9.18
CA PHE A 122 12.01 -0.03 -9.46
C PHE A 122 12.38 1.00 -10.54
N ARG A 123 13.56 1.64 -10.44
CA ARG A 123 14.05 2.57 -11.49
C ARG A 123 14.01 1.94 -12.89
N LYS A 124 14.37 0.65 -13.00
CA LYS A 124 14.37 -0.10 -14.27
C LYS A 124 12.97 -0.55 -14.71
N SER A 125 12.03 -0.65 -13.78
CA SER A 125 10.67 -1.13 -14.04
C SER A 125 9.72 -0.03 -14.53
N ILE A 126 10.17 1.22 -14.51
CA ILE A 126 9.39 2.38 -14.96
C ILE A 126 9.99 2.89 -16.25
N LYS A 127 9.15 3.03 -17.27
CA LYS A 127 9.47 3.77 -18.50
C LYS A 127 8.56 4.99 -18.57
N TRP A 128 9.11 6.07 -19.07
CA TRP A 128 8.34 7.31 -19.25
C TRP A 128 7.94 7.44 -20.71
N ASP A 129 6.66 7.68 -20.93
CA ASP A 129 6.10 7.95 -22.24
C ASP A 129 5.26 9.23 -22.15
N ASN A 130 5.75 10.32 -22.73
CA ASN A 130 5.10 11.64 -22.69
C ASN A 130 4.66 12.05 -21.26
N ALA A 131 5.56 11.98 -20.29
CA ALA A 131 5.34 12.25 -18.87
C ALA A 131 4.38 11.25 -18.15
N LEU A 132 3.97 10.18 -18.81
CA LEU A 132 3.18 9.12 -18.19
C LEU A 132 4.05 7.92 -17.83
N PRO A 133 3.91 7.36 -16.62
CA PRO A 133 4.65 6.17 -16.26
C PRO A 133 4.03 4.93 -16.91
N ARG A 134 4.88 4.12 -17.53
CA ARG A 134 4.55 2.75 -17.94
C ARG A 134 5.31 1.79 -17.06
N PHE A 135 4.62 0.83 -16.51
CA PHE A 135 5.19 -0.15 -15.59
C PHE A 135 5.48 -1.47 -16.32
N ALA A 136 6.65 -2.04 -16.06
CA ALA A 136 7.01 -3.34 -16.63
C ALA A 136 6.06 -4.44 -16.12
N ASN A 137 5.74 -5.41 -16.97
CA ASN A 137 4.93 -6.58 -16.59
C ASN A 137 5.78 -7.59 -15.80
N THR A 138 6.18 -7.20 -14.61
CA THR A 138 6.99 -7.96 -13.65
C THR A 138 6.45 -7.73 -12.25
N ALA A 139 6.80 -8.59 -11.29
CA ALA A 139 6.40 -8.41 -9.89
C ALA A 139 6.83 -7.03 -9.32
N ALA A 140 8.02 -6.54 -9.72
CA ALA A 140 8.49 -5.22 -9.32
C ALA A 140 7.66 -4.09 -9.95
N GLY A 141 7.34 -4.19 -11.24
CA GLY A 141 6.51 -3.21 -11.93
C GLY A 141 5.08 -3.18 -11.40
N SER A 142 4.51 -4.35 -11.10
CA SER A 142 3.20 -4.51 -10.42
C SER A 142 3.22 -3.82 -9.06
N GLN A 143 4.23 -4.10 -8.23
CA GLN A 143 4.33 -3.48 -6.91
C GLN A 143 4.53 -1.97 -7.00
N PHE A 144 5.31 -1.47 -7.95
CA PHE A 144 5.48 -0.04 -8.10
C PHE A 144 4.21 0.65 -8.62
N ARG A 145 3.47 0.01 -9.53
CA ARG A 145 2.15 0.47 -9.98
C ARG A 145 1.17 0.59 -8.79
N LYS A 146 1.22 -0.36 -7.86
CA LYS A 146 0.42 -0.32 -6.63
C LYS A 146 0.73 0.95 -5.80
N TYR A 147 2.00 1.30 -5.63
CA TYR A 147 2.40 2.53 -4.95
C TYR A 147 1.98 3.80 -5.71
N TYR A 148 2.11 3.77 -7.04
CA TYR A 148 1.64 4.87 -7.89
C TYR A 148 0.13 5.11 -7.74
N ILE A 149 -0.68 4.05 -7.77
CA ILE A 149 -2.13 4.16 -7.56
C ILE A 149 -2.44 4.66 -6.15
N GLN A 150 -1.74 4.18 -5.14
CA GLN A 150 -1.89 4.63 -3.75
C GLN A 150 -1.70 6.15 -3.64
N ILE A 151 -0.63 6.70 -4.20
CA ILE A 151 -0.36 8.14 -4.07
C ILE A 151 -1.34 8.98 -4.90
N MET A 152 -1.85 8.48 -6.05
CA MET A 152 -2.91 9.14 -6.81
C MET A 152 -4.23 9.19 -6.03
N LEU A 153 -4.58 8.11 -5.32
CA LEU A 153 -5.74 8.05 -4.43
C LEU A 153 -5.59 9.00 -3.23
N TYR A 154 -4.40 9.14 -2.68
CA TYR A 154 -4.12 10.13 -1.65
C TYR A 154 -4.32 11.56 -2.16
N GLY A 155 -3.82 11.87 -3.35
CA GLY A 155 -4.10 13.14 -4.02
C GLY A 155 -5.59 13.39 -4.20
N TYR A 156 -6.35 12.35 -4.61
CA TYR A 156 -7.81 12.45 -4.71
C TYR A 156 -8.45 12.78 -3.36
N GLY A 157 -8.08 12.06 -2.29
CA GLY A 157 -8.62 12.33 -0.96
C GLY A 157 -8.29 13.73 -0.45
N LEU A 158 -7.09 14.27 -0.74
CA LEU A 158 -6.71 15.64 -0.41
C LEU A 158 -7.57 16.66 -1.17
N THR A 159 -7.89 16.43 -2.45
CA THR A 159 -8.79 17.33 -3.20
C THR A 159 -10.21 17.33 -2.64
N GLN A 160 -10.69 16.19 -2.09
CA GLN A 160 -11.98 16.15 -1.39
C GLN A 160 -11.99 16.97 -0.08
N LEU A 161 -10.81 17.20 0.51
CA LEU A 161 -10.63 18.11 1.66
C LEU A 161 -10.44 19.58 1.24
N GLY A 162 -10.48 19.89 -0.04
CA GLY A 162 -10.35 21.25 -0.58
C GLY A 162 -8.92 21.70 -0.85
N HIS A 163 -7.94 20.79 -0.84
CA HIS A 163 -6.56 21.11 -1.18
C HIS A 163 -6.33 21.03 -2.70
N GLU A 164 -5.56 21.96 -3.24
CA GLU A 164 -5.03 21.85 -4.59
C GLU A 164 -3.85 20.87 -4.58
N VAL A 165 -3.87 19.87 -5.47
CA VAL A 165 -2.79 18.88 -5.63
C VAL A 165 -2.27 18.96 -7.05
N ALA A 166 -0.99 19.31 -7.21
CA ALA A 166 -0.33 19.37 -8.51
C ALA A 166 0.53 18.12 -8.77
N HIS A 167 1.22 17.64 -7.75
CA HIS A 167 2.17 16.54 -7.86
C HIS A 167 1.95 15.50 -6.77
N CYS A 168 2.39 14.29 -7.09
CA CYS A 168 2.47 13.16 -6.17
C CYS A 168 3.85 12.54 -6.27
N SER A 169 4.52 12.33 -5.14
CA SER A 169 5.88 11.79 -5.10
C SER A 169 5.98 10.57 -4.19
N ILE A 170 6.66 9.54 -4.67
CA ILE A 170 7.08 8.40 -3.88
C ILE A 170 8.55 8.57 -3.57
N VAL A 171 8.90 8.74 -2.30
CA VAL A 171 10.29 8.92 -1.87
C VAL A 171 10.79 7.60 -1.27
N ALA A 172 11.67 6.94 -2.00
CA ALA A 172 12.27 5.67 -1.60
C ALA A 172 13.59 5.91 -0.88
N LEU A 173 13.64 5.50 0.38
CA LEU A 173 14.79 5.60 1.26
C LEU A 173 15.44 4.22 1.43
N PRO A 174 16.77 4.10 1.29
CA PRO A 174 17.45 2.84 1.50
C PRO A 174 17.53 2.49 2.98
N ARG A 175 17.12 1.27 3.33
CA ARG A 175 17.20 0.75 4.70
C ARG A 175 18.46 -0.04 5.02
N ASP A 176 19.29 -0.30 4.00
CA ASP A 176 20.45 -1.21 4.05
C ASP A 176 21.77 -0.50 3.77
N CYS A 177 21.81 0.81 3.90
CA CYS A 177 23.03 1.61 3.86
C CYS A 177 22.90 2.82 4.78
N SER A 178 24.03 3.40 5.19
CA SER A 178 24.04 4.72 5.82
C SER A 178 23.45 5.73 4.82
N VAL A 179 22.46 6.47 5.28
CA VAL A 179 21.96 7.65 4.59
C VAL A 179 22.98 8.76 4.85
N GLU A 180 24.13 8.68 4.22
CA GLU A 180 24.80 9.93 3.92
C GLU A 180 23.83 10.71 3.06
N VAL A 181 23.67 11.99 3.33
CA VAL A 181 22.82 12.89 2.55
C VAL A 181 23.44 13.06 1.16
N VAL A 182 23.66 11.93 0.51
CA VAL A 182 24.14 11.84 -0.86
C VAL A 182 22.89 11.62 -1.70
N PRO A 183 22.60 12.54 -2.62
CA PRO A 183 21.39 12.46 -3.48
C PRO A 183 21.17 11.10 -4.14
N ASP A 184 22.23 10.33 -4.37
CA ASP A 184 22.18 9.05 -5.06
C ASP A 184 21.61 7.86 -4.25
N SER A 185 21.52 7.97 -2.93
CA SER A 185 20.97 6.91 -2.08
C SER A 185 19.46 7.01 -1.91
N ILE A 186 18.90 8.23 -1.99
CA ILE A 186 17.47 8.52 -1.95
C ILE A 186 16.94 8.61 -3.37
N CYS A 187 15.81 8.03 -3.64
CA CYS A 187 15.18 8.10 -4.95
C CYS A 187 13.78 8.66 -4.84
N GLU A 188 13.56 9.79 -5.48
CA GLU A 188 12.22 10.33 -5.68
C GLU A 188 11.68 9.92 -7.05
N PHE A 189 10.41 9.50 -7.04
CA PHE A 189 9.60 9.26 -8.23
C PHE A 189 8.44 10.24 -8.18
N SER A 190 8.57 11.36 -8.89
CA SER A 190 7.57 12.42 -8.93
C SER A 190 6.70 12.33 -10.19
N PHE A 191 5.41 12.54 -10.02
CA PHE A 191 4.39 12.43 -11.06
C PHE A 191 3.45 13.64 -10.99
N PRO A 192 2.98 14.19 -12.11
CA PRO A 192 1.79 15.02 -12.09
C PRO A 192 0.62 14.26 -11.48
N TRP A 193 -0.15 14.90 -10.61
CA TRP A 193 -1.34 14.26 -10.07
C TRP A 193 -2.37 14.00 -11.16
N ARG A 194 -2.99 12.84 -11.13
CA ARG A 194 -3.94 12.36 -12.15
C ARG A 194 -5.24 11.89 -11.50
N GLN A 195 -6.27 12.72 -11.57
CA GLN A 195 -7.61 12.37 -11.06
C GLN A 195 -8.20 11.16 -11.77
N ASP A 196 -8.00 11.04 -13.09
CA ASP A 196 -8.50 9.92 -13.88
C ASP A 196 -7.93 8.57 -13.43
N VAL A 197 -6.67 8.52 -13.01
CA VAL A 197 -6.05 7.30 -12.45
C VAL A 197 -6.72 6.92 -11.12
N ALA A 198 -6.96 7.89 -10.25
CA ALA A 198 -7.61 7.66 -8.97
C ALA A 198 -9.05 7.18 -9.15
N LEU A 199 -9.82 7.85 -10.02
CA LEU A 199 -11.20 7.47 -10.32
C LEU A 199 -11.30 6.08 -10.97
N ALA A 200 -10.40 5.74 -11.89
CA ALA A 200 -10.33 4.40 -12.49
C ALA A 200 -10.05 3.31 -11.45
N ALA A 201 -9.18 3.58 -10.47
CA ALA A 201 -8.88 2.66 -9.39
C ALA A 201 -10.09 2.47 -8.45
N ILE A 202 -10.80 3.54 -8.13
CA ILE A 202 -12.04 3.50 -7.33
C ILE A 202 -13.12 2.71 -8.06
N GLU A 203 -13.33 2.97 -9.34
CA GLU A 203 -14.34 2.26 -10.15
C GLU A 203 -14.00 0.77 -10.27
N ARG A 204 -12.72 0.43 -10.48
CA ARG A 204 -12.27 -0.96 -10.47
C ARG A 204 -12.59 -1.63 -9.13
N LEU A 205 -12.34 -0.96 -8.01
CA LEU A 205 -12.62 -1.48 -6.67
C LEU A 205 -14.13 -1.73 -6.46
N LYS A 206 -14.99 -0.78 -6.87
CA LYS A 206 -16.46 -0.93 -6.84
C LYS A 206 -16.92 -2.14 -7.66
N ASN A 207 -16.33 -2.33 -8.82
CA ASN A 207 -16.63 -3.47 -9.69
C ASN A 207 -16.18 -4.82 -9.10
N ILE A 208 -15.01 -4.84 -8.42
CA ILE A 208 -14.57 -6.03 -7.67
C ILE A 208 -15.55 -6.33 -6.53
N TRP A 209 -15.92 -5.33 -5.75
CA TRP A 209 -16.87 -5.48 -4.64
C TRP A 209 -18.23 -5.99 -5.11
N LYS A 210 -18.78 -5.41 -6.17
CA LYS A 210 -20.05 -5.88 -6.76
C LYS A 210 -19.97 -7.36 -7.18
N ARG A 211 -18.90 -7.78 -7.83
CA ARG A 211 -18.69 -9.18 -8.22
C ARG A 211 -18.51 -10.09 -7.01
N ALA A 212 -17.73 -9.68 -6.03
CA ALA A 212 -17.51 -10.46 -4.83
C ALA A 212 -18.81 -10.76 -4.08
N ARG A 213 -19.71 -9.77 -3.97
CA ARG A 213 -21.02 -9.96 -3.32
C ARG A 213 -22.01 -10.82 -4.14
N SER A 214 -21.96 -10.74 -5.47
CA SER A 214 -22.94 -11.42 -6.33
C SER A 214 -22.70 -12.93 -6.47
N HIS A 215 -21.56 -13.44 -6.08
CA HIS A 215 -21.16 -14.85 -6.24
C HIS A 215 -21.20 -15.67 -4.96
N ASP A 216 -22.04 -15.33 -4.00
CA ASP A 216 -22.15 -16.03 -2.69
C ASP A 216 -20.76 -16.27 -2.04
N GLY A 217 -19.86 -15.30 -2.17
CA GLY A 217 -18.48 -15.37 -1.66
C GLY A 217 -17.53 -16.24 -2.49
N ARG A 218 -17.93 -16.69 -3.69
CA ARG A 218 -17.05 -17.46 -4.58
C ARG A 218 -16.07 -16.57 -5.31
N VAL A 219 -14.93 -16.29 -4.70
CA VAL A 219 -13.88 -15.47 -5.30
C VAL A 219 -13.10 -16.16 -6.42
N ASP A 220 -13.29 -17.47 -6.63
CA ASP A 220 -12.57 -18.25 -7.66
C ASP A 220 -12.88 -17.78 -9.09
N SER A 221 -14.08 -17.22 -9.30
CA SER A 221 -14.46 -16.61 -10.59
C SER A 221 -13.84 -15.23 -10.82
N ILE A 222 -13.26 -14.61 -9.77
CA ILE A 222 -12.61 -13.31 -9.88
C ILE A 222 -11.17 -13.51 -10.35
N LYS A 223 -10.74 -12.67 -11.29
CA LYS A 223 -9.44 -12.79 -11.94
C LYS A 223 -8.29 -12.64 -10.93
N SER A 224 -7.43 -13.66 -10.86
CA SER A 224 -6.14 -13.56 -10.19
C SER A 224 -5.08 -12.96 -11.10
N SER A 225 -4.05 -12.34 -10.52
CA SER A 225 -2.88 -11.93 -11.28
C SER A 225 -1.90 -13.09 -11.43
N PRO A 226 -1.33 -13.34 -12.61
CA PRO A 226 -0.27 -14.33 -12.77
C PRO A 226 1.00 -13.98 -11.99
N LEU A 227 1.14 -12.74 -11.55
CA LEU A 227 2.25 -12.25 -10.73
C LEU A 227 1.95 -12.33 -9.22
N CYS A 228 0.75 -12.74 -8.85
CA CYS A 228 0.36 -12.88 -7.44
C CYS A 228 0.95 -14.16 -6.85
N TRP A 229 1.89 -13.98 -5.93
CA TRP A 229 2.50 -15.11 -5.23
C TRP A 229 1.46 -15.94 -4.48
N TYR A 230 0.51 -15.29 -3.81
CA TYR A 230 -0.52 -15.93 -3.01
C TYR A 230 -1.45 -16.83 -3.85
N CYS A 231 -1.99 -16.29 -4.95
CA CYS A 231 -2.91 -17.04 -5.82
C CYS A 231 -2.20 -18.08 -6.70
N SER A 232 -0.88 -18.01 -6.87
CA SER A 232 -0.10 -19.02 -7.60
C SER A 232 0.24 -20.25 -6.76
N HIS A 233 -0.03 -20.22 -5.43
CA HIS A 233 0.19 -21.32 -4.50
C HIS A 233 -1.17 -21.82 -3.98
N GLU A 234 -1.24 -23.07 -3.51
CA GLU A 234 -2.48 -23.72 -3.03
C GLU A 234 -3.11 -23.05 -1.79
N HIS A 235 -2.44 -22.09 -1.18
CA HIS A 235 -2.87 -21.38 0.03
C HIS A 235 -4.23 -20.69 -0.11
N HIS A 236 -4.56 -20.20 -1.30
CA HIS A 236 -5.87 -19.58 -1.55
C HIS A 236 -7.01 -20.59 -1.39
N THR A 237 -6.83 -21.82 -1.90
CA THR A 237 -7.82 -22.89 -1.84
C THR A 237 -8.09 -23.36 -0.40
N GLU A 238 -7.05 -23.40 0.43
CA GLU A 238 -7.16 -23.77 1.86
C GLU A 238 -7.88 -22.70 2.68
N ALA A 239 -7.56 -21.42 2.49
CA ALA A 239 -8.23 -20.31 3.17
C ALA A 239 -9.73 -20.28 2.87
N PHE A 240 -10.10 -20.51 1.62
CA PHE A 240 -11.50 -20.55 1.17
C PHE A 240 -12.27 -21.75 1.72
N LYS A 241 -11.66 -22.94 1.76
CA LYS A 241 -12.27 -24.13 2.37
C LYS A 241 -12.58 -23.91 3.84
N ASN A 242 -11.63 -23.33 4.59
CA ASN A 242 -11.79 -23.07 6.02
C ASN A 242 -12.85 -22.01 6.30
N TYR A 243 -13.02 -21.01 5.42
CA TYR A 243 -14.08 -20.00 5.53
C TYR A 243 -15.48 -20.60 5.38
N ASN A 244 -15.68 -21.47 4.38
CA ASN A 244 -16.98 -22.09 4.11
C ASN A 244 -17.37 -23.22 5.08
N MET A 245 -16.43 -23.76 5.86
CA MET A 245 -16.75 -24.81 6.86
C MET A 245 -17.17 -24.24 8.22
N ASN A 246 -17.00 -22.94 8.46
CA ASN A 246 -17.28 -22.26 9.73
C ASN A 246 -18.44 -21.23 9.63
N GLY A 247 -19.13 -21.16 8.49
CA GLY A 247 -20.22 -20.23 8.21
C GLY A 247 -21.62 -20.88 8.26
#